data_ac0b25de9c35948f957cb75a7a8fdf59
#
_entry.id   ac0b25de9c35948f957cb75a7a8fdf59
#
_cell.length_a   1.000
_cell.length_b   1.000
_cell.length_c   1.000
_cell.angle_alpha   90.00
_cell.angle_beta   90.00
_cell.angle_gamma   90.00
#
_symmetry.space_group_name_H-M   'P 1'
#
loop_
_entity.id
_entity.type
_entity.pdbx_description
1 polymer ?
#
loop_
_entity_poly.entity_id
_entity_poly.type
_entity_poly.pdbx_seq_one_letter_code
_entity_poly.pdbx_strand_id
1 'polypeptide(L)'
;MSVEVYTDGAAKGNPGKGGYGVVMLSGKHRKEISEGFELTTNNRMELLSVIIALENLKKEKSVVIIYSDSKYVVDSVEKKWVFGWEKKNFSKKKNPDLWIRFLKIFRKHSVRFIWIKGHSNIKENERCDKLAVDAAESSNLKKDIWYENNIANKNDLF
;
A
#
# COMPACT_ATOMS: atom_id res chain seq x y z
N MET A 1 3.10 11.66 -20.11
CA MET A 1 1.79 11.03 -19.91
C MET A 1 1.62 10.68 -18.43
N SER A 2 0.47 11.00 -17.87
CA SER A 2 0.20 10.68 -16.46
C SER A 2 -0.31 9.24 -16.31
N VAL A 3 -0.02 8.67 -15.16
CA VAL A 3 -0.54 7.36 -14.77
C VAL A 3 -1.52 7.57 -13.62
N GLU A 4 -2.71 7.01 -13.75
CA GLU A 4 -3.69 6.97 -12.66
C GLU A 4 -3.61 5.62 -11.98
N VAL A 5 -3.55 5.65 -10.66
CA VAL A 5 -3.44 4.43 -9.85
C VAL A 5 -4.53 4.41 -8.81
N TYR A 6 -5.22 3.27 -8.70
CA TYR A 6 -6.15 2.99 -7.61
C TYR A 6 -5.56 1.87 -6.77
N THR A 7 -5.66 1.99 -5.47
CA THR A 7 -5.09 1.01 -4.54
C THR A 7 -6.06 0.70 -3.41
N ASP A 8 -5.98 -0.50 -2.89
CA ASP A 8 -6.71 -0.89 -1.69
C ASP A 8 -5.97 -2.00 -0.96
N GLY A 9 -6.20 -2.10 0.33
CA GLY A 9 -5.66 -3.16 1.17
C GLY A 9 -6.70 -3.62 2.18
N ALA A 10 -6.65 -4.88 2.54
CA ALA A 10 -7.59 -5.47 3.46
C ALA A 10 -6.88 -6.51 4.34
N ALA A 11 -7.36 -6.65 5.57
CA ALA A 11 -6.94 -7.74 6.46
C ALA A 11 -8.15 -8.31 7.17
N LYS A 12 -8.26 -9.63 7.21
CA LYS A 12 -9.32 -10.35 7.90
C LYS A 12 -8.87 -10.63 9.33
N GLY A 13 -9.47 -9.91 10.29
CA GLY A 13 -8.84 -9.76 11.58
C GLY A 13 -7.61 -8.86 11.44
N ASN A 14 -7.39 -7.96 12.32
CA ASN A 14 -6.29 -7.00 12.17
C ASN A 14 -5.39 -7.09 13.42
N PRO A 15 -4.34 -7.96 13.42
CA PRO A 15 -3.76 -8.67 12.28
C PRO A 15 -4.51 -9.95 11.86
N GLY A 16 -4.25 -10.39 10.64
CA GLY A 16 -4.80 -11.61 10.07
C GLY A 16 -4.35 -11.81 8.64
N LYS A 17 -5.02 -12.71 7.92
CA LYS A 17 -4.80 -12.86 6.49
C LYS A 17 -5.15 -11.55 5.80
N GLY A 18 -4.29 -11.08 4.90
CA GLY A 18 -4.52 -9.85 4.20
C GLY A 18 -4.16 -9.92 2.73
N GLY A 19 -4.49 -8.86 2.01
CA GLY A 19 -4.16 -8.74 0.61
C GLY A 19 -4.24 -7.30 0.16
N TYR A 20 -3.66 -7.03 -0.99
CA TYR A 20 -3.78 -5.72 -1.64
C TYR A 20 -4.22 -5.87 -3.08
N GLY A 21 -4.81 -4.80 -3.61
CA GLY A 21 -5.19 -4.69 -5.00
C GLY A 21 -4.77 -3.35 -5.58
N VAL A 22 -4.31 -3.38 -6.81
CA VAL A 22 -3.85 -2.22 -7.56
C VAL A 22 -4.44 -2.24 -8.95
N VAL A 23 -4.93 -1.10 -9.41
CA VAL A 23 -5.29 -0.87 -10.81
C VAL A 23 -4.49 0.31 -11.31
N MET A 24 -3.73 0.12 -12.38
CA MET A 24 -2.93 1.16 -13.01
C MET A 24 -3.47 1.45 -14.40
N LEU A 25 -3.70 2.72 -14.69
CA LEU A 25 -4.28 3.17 -15.96
C LEU A 25 -3.39 4.24 -16.60
N SER A 26 -3.10 4.08 -17.88
CA SER A 26 -2.40 5.09 -18.66
C SER A 26 -2.85 4.98 -20.12
N GLY A 27 -3.63 5.96 -20.57
CA GLY A 27 -4.24 5.91 -21.90
C GLY A 27 -5.12 4.67 -22.04
N LYS A 28 -4.80 3.81 -23.00
CA LYS A 28 -5.53 2.55 -23.24
C LYS A 28 -4.96 1.37 -22.44
N HIS A 29 -3.87 1.59 -21.70
CA HIS A 29 -3.22 0.52 -20.95
C HIS A 29 -3.84 0.38 -19.57
N ARG A 30 -4.07 -0.88 -19.17
CA ARG A 30 -4.59 -1.23 -17.86
C ARG A 30 -3.74 -2.36 -17.29
N LYS A 31 -3.34 -2.24 -16.02
CA LYS A 31 -2.63 -3.29 -15.31
C LYS A 31 -3.26 -3.48 -13.95
N GLU A 32 -3.51 -4.73 -13.58
CA GLU A 32 -4.00 -5.09 -12.26
C GLU A 32 -2.94 -5.93 -11.55
N ILE A 33 -2.73 -5.66 -10.26
CA ILE A 33 -1.77 -6.38 -9.43
C ILE A 33 -2.46 -6.69 -8.11
N SER A 34 -2.27 -7.90 -7.61
CA SER A 34 -2.78 -8.28 -6.29
C SER A 34 -1.89 -9.37 -5.69
N GLU A 35 -1.79 -9.38 -4.36
CA GLU A 35 -1.11 -10.43 -3.61
C GLU A 35 -1.76 -10.58 -2.25
N GLY A 36 -1.73 -11.81 -1.72
CA GLY A 36 -2.23 -12.13 -0.39
C GLY A 36 -1.11 -12.57 0.55
N PHE A 37 -1.33 -12.38 1.85
CA PHE A 37 -0.36 -12.63 2.91
C PHE A 37 -1.00 -13.40 4.05
N GLU A 38 -0.22 -14.29 4.67
CA GLU A 38 -0.71 -15.15 5.76
C GLU A 38 -1.04 -14.39 7.03
N LEU A 39 -0.20 -13.39 7.38
CA LEU A 39 -0.38 -12.60 8.59
C LEU A 39 0.16 -11.18 8.36
N THR A 40 -0.73 -10.21 8.38
CA THR A 40 -0.38 -8.81 8.15
C THR A 40 -1.45 -7.91 8.76
N THR A 41 -1.37 -6.62 8.50
CA THR A 41 -2.36 -5.65 8.96
C THR A 41 -2.96 -4.88 7.81
N ASN A 42 -4.13 -4.28 8.06
CA ASN A 42 -4.80 -3.44 7.09
C ASN A 42 -3.89 -2.31 6.58
N ASN A 43 -3.26 -1.57 7.52
CA ASN A 43 -2.40 -0.45 7.15
C ASN A 43 -1.17 -0.89 6.35
N ARG A 44 -0.60 -2.06 6.65
CA ARG A 44 0.53 -2.57 5.87
C ARG A 44 0.10 -2.87 4.43
N MET A 45 -1.07 -3.47 4.24
CA MET A 45 -1.59 -3.78 2.90
C MET A 45 -1.93 -2.52 2.11
N GLU A 46 -2.52 -1.52 2.78
CA GLU A 46 -2.79 -0.22 2.16
C GLU A 46 -1.48 0.43 1.66
N LEU A 47 -0.47 0.47 2.51
CA LEU A 47 0.81 1.09 2.16
C LEU A 47 1.56 0.27 1.11
N LEU A 48 1.57 -1.05 1.25
CA LEU A 48 2.26 -1.93 0.29
C LEU A 48 1.66 -1.82 -1.11
N SER A 49 0.33 -1.67 -1.22
CA SER A 49 -0.32 -1.50 -2.52
C SER A 49 0.23 -0.30 -3.28
N VAL A 50 0.44 0.80 -2.58
CA VAL A 50 1.01 2.02 -3.16
C VAL A 50 2.46 1.79 -3.60
N ILE A 51 3.26 1.16 -2.74
CA ILE A 51 4.66 0.86 -3.03
C ILE A 51 4.77 0.00 -4.30
N ILE A 52 3.99 -1.07 -4.36
CA ILE A 52 4.01 -1.99 -5.50
C ILE A 52 3.60 -1.27 -6.79
N ALA A 53 2.59 -0.41 -6.72
CA ALA A 53 2.18 0.38 -7.88
C ALA A 53 3.35 1.22 -8.40
N LEU A 54 4.01 1.97 -7.51
CA LEU A 54 5.13 2.84 -7.90
C LEU A 54 6.33 2.04 -8.41
N GLU A 55 6.62 0.89 -7.80
CA GLU A 55 7.72 0.02 -8.23
C GLU A 55 7.47 -0.63 -9.59
N ASN A 56 6.22 -0.67 -10.05
CA ASN A 56 5.86 -1.22 -11.34
C ASN A 56 5.83 -0.18 -12.48
N LEU A 57 6.17 1.06 -12.19
CA LEU A 57 6.31 2.08 -13.23
C LEU A 57 7.56 1.80 -14.05
N LYS A 58 7.39 1.78 -15.38
CA LYS A 58 8.50 1.46 -16.31
C LYS A 58 9.38 2.67 -16.62
N LYS A 59 8.78 3.87 -16.60
CA LYS A 59 9.50 5.10 -16.92
C LYS A 59 9.87 5.83 -15.65
N GLU A 60 11.11 6.31 -15.58
CA GLU A 60 11.53 7.20 -14.50
C GLU A 60 10.82 8.56 -14.63
N LYS A 61 10.70 9.26 -13.52
CA LYS A 61 10.07 10.60 -13.44
C LYS A 61 8.65 10.62 -13.99
N SER A 62 7.92 9.54 -13.78
CA SER A 62 6.49 9.50 -14.15
C SER A 62 5.67 10.46 -13.29
N VAL A 63 4.64 11.04 -13.91
CA VAL A 63 3.61 11.79 -13.17
C VAL A 63 2.50 10.83 -12.81
N VAL A 64 2.24 10.68 -11.51
CA VAL A 64 1.33 9.66 -10.99
C VAL A 64 0.31 10.30 -10.06
N ILE A 65 -0.96 9.96 -10.27
CA ILE A 65 -2.04 10.31 -9.33
C ILE A 65 -2.52 9.01 -8.70
N ILE A 66 -2.46 8.94 -7.37
CA ILE A 66 -2.88 7.75 -6.63
C ILE A 66 -4.17 8.08 -5.89
N TYR A 67 -5.22 7.28 -6.17
CA TYR A 67 -6.51 7.36 -5.50
C TYR A 67 -6.56 6.25 -4.44
N SER A 68 -6.76 6.63 -3.19
CA SER A 68 -6.80 5.70 -2.07
C SER A 68 -7.86 6.12 -1.06
N ASP A 69 -8.52 5.15 -0.45
CA ASP A 69 -9.45 5.42 0.65
C ASP A 69 -8.78 5.35 2.02
N SER A 70 -7.47 5.07 2.07
CA SER A 70 -6.71 5.02 3.31
C SER A 70 -6.24 6.40 3.74
N LYS A 71 -6.89 6.96 4.75
CA LYS A 71 -6.41 8.22 5.34
C LYS A 71 -5.03 8.08 5.95
N TYR A 72 -4.71 6.90 6.50
CA TYR A 72 -3.39 6.62 7.03
C TYR A 72 -2.30 6.91 5.99
N VAL A 73 -2.44 6.36 4.78
CA VAL A 73 -1.44 6.55 3.74
C VAL A 73 -1.50 7.96 3.17
N VAL A 74 -2.68 8.42 2.77
CA VAL A 74 -2.84 9.71 2.10
C VAL A 74 -2.38 10.86 2.99
N ASP A 75 -2.84 10.90 4.23
CA ASP A 75 -2.48 11.99 5.15
C ASP A 75 -1.00 11.97 5.53
N SER A 76 -0.43 10.78 5.72
CA SER A 76 0.99 10.66 6.05
C SER A 76 1.88 11.32 5.01
N VAL A 77 1.49 11.26 3.74
CA VAL A 77 2.27 11.82 2.63
C VAL A 77 1.85 13.25 2.32
N GLU A 78 0.55 13.49 2.10
CA GLU A 78 0.06 14.81 1.66
C GLU A 78 0.19 15.87 2.76
N LYS A 79 0.06 15.50 4.02
CA LYS A 79 0.32 16.39 5.17
C LYS A 79 1.79 16.40 5.57
N LYS A 80 2.62 15.68 4.83
CA LYS A 80 4.08 15.67 4.99
C LYS A 80 4.57 15.09 6.33
N TRP A 81 3.73 14.34 7.04
CA TRP A 81 4.12 13.73 8.32
C TRP A 81 5.28 12.75 8.18
N VAL A 82 5.30 11.97 7.10
CA VAL A 82 6.32 10.94 6.89
C VAL A 82 7.73 11.52 6.82
N PHE A 83 7.87 12.74 6.32
CA PHE A 83 9.18 13.39 6.22
C PHE A 83 9.73 13.77 7.59
N GLY A 84 8.85 14.15 8.52
CA GLY A 84 9.23 14.36 9.91
C GLY A 84 9.62 13.05 10.61
N TRP A 85 8.88 11.98 10.33
CA TRP A 85 9.22 10.66 10.87
C TRP A 85 10.59 10.19 10.39
N GLU A 86 10.89 10.41 9.12
CA GLU A 86 12.18 10.03 8.53
C GLU A 86 13.34 10.73 9.25
N LYS A 87 13.20 12.01 9.56
CA LYS A 87 14.22 12.77 10.28
C LYS A 87 14.53 12.19 11.65
N LYS A 88 13.58 11.48 12.25
CA LYS A 88 13.72 10.81 13.55
C LYS A 88 13.97 9.31 13.40
N ASN A 89 14.38 8.86 12.23
CA ASN A 89 14.60 7.45 11.89
C ASN A 89 13.40 6.56 12.23
N PHE A 90 12.18 7.09 12.03
CA PHE A 90 10.91 6.40 12.29
C PHE A 90 10.78 5.91 13.74
N SER A 91 11.45 6.57 14.67
CA SER A 91 11.40 6.22 16.09
C SER A 91 9.94 6.24 16.57
N LYS A 92 9.51 5.15 17.25
CA LYS A 92 8.15 4.96 17.76
C LYS A 92 7.06 4.99 16.70
N LYS A 93 7.40 4.82 15.41
CA LYS A 93 6.41 4.75 14.34
C LYS A 93 6.25 3.32 13.86
N LYS A 94 5.01 2.98 13.46
CA LYS A 94 4.70 1.68 12.89
C LYS A 94 5.12 1.62 11.43
N ASN A 95 5.40 0.41 10.96
CA ASN A 95 5.69 0.13 9.56
C ASN A 95 6.92 0.86 9.00
N PRO A 96 8.01 0.97 9.76
CA PRO A 96 9.19 1.70 9.29
C PRO A 96 9.80 1.07 8.04
N ASP A 97 9.78 -0.25 7.91
CA ASP A 97 10.28 -0.96 6.74
C ASP A 97 9.57 -0.53 5.47
N LEU A 98 8.24 -0.45 5.51
CA LEU A 98 7.45 -0.06 4.37
C LEU A 98 7.60 1.43 4.05
N TRP A 99 7.65 2.29 5.07
CA TRP A 99 7.83 3.71 4.84
C TRP A 99 9.20 4.04 4.22
N ILE A 100 10.24 3.34 4.64
CA ILE A 100 11.58 3.50 4.05
C ILE A 100 11.53 3.10 2.56
N ARG A 101 10.93 1.95 2.27
CA ARG A 101 10.77 1.46 0.89
C ARG A 101 9.93 2.43 0.05
N PHE A 102 8.85 2.95 0.64
CA PHE A 102 7.99 3.94 -0.01
C PHE A 102 8.77 5.18 -0.42
N LEU A 103 9.50 5.80 0.51
CA LEU A 103 10.23 7.03 0.23
C LEU A 103 11.27 6.85 -0.86
N LYS A 104 11.92 5.70 -0.91
CA LYS A 104 12.91 5.38 -1.94
C LYS A 104 12.30 5.45 -3.33
N ILE A 105 11.12 4.84 -3.53
CA ILE A 105 10.46 4.84 -4.84
C ILE A 105 9.71 6.14 -5.11
N PHE A 106 9.11 6.73 -4.07
CA PHE A 106 8.36 7.97 -4.18
C PHE A 106 9.21 9.11 -4.77
N ARG A 107 10.46 9.22 -4.35
CA ARG A 107 11.38 10.29 -4.78
C ARG A 107 11.81 10.17 -6.24
N LYS A 108 11.55 9.06 -6.89
CA LYS A 108 11.87 8.85 -8.31
C LYS A 108 10.79 9.39 -9.25
N HIS A 109 9.63 9.76 -8.72
CA HIS A 109 8.48 10.16 -9.52
C HIS A 109 7.83 11.41 -8.97
N SER A 110 6.93 12.01 -9.75
CA SER A 110 6.07 13.11 -9.31
C SER A 110 4.71 12.53 -8.93
N VAL A 111 4.47 12.36 -7.63
CA VAL A 111 3.33 11.62 -7.11
C VAL A 111 2.41 12.53 -6.31
N ARG A 112 1.11 12.47 -6.58
CA ARG A 112 0.07 13.10 -5.79
C ARG A 112 -0.93 12.05 -5.34
N PHE A 113 -1.42 12.23 -4.12
CA PHE A 113 -2.48 11.38 -3.56
C PHE A 113 -3.78 12.15 -3.53
N ILE A 114 -4.86 11.47 -3.90
CA ILE A 114 -6.21 11.98 -3.75
C ILE A 114 -6.97 10.97 -2.90
N TRP A 115 -7.47 11.43 -1.75
CA TRP A 115 -8.31 10.58 -0.91
C TRP A 115 -9.68 10.44 -1.54
N ILE A 116 -10.19 9.20 -1.58
CA ILE A 116 -11.55 8.91 -2.02
C ILE A 116 -12.26 8.14 -0.91
N LYS A 117 -13.57 8.32 -0.80
CA LYS A 117 -14.37 7.57 0.17
C LYS A 117 -14.52 6.13 -0.29
N GLY A 118 -14.22 5.18 0.61
CA GLY A 118 -14.43 3.76 0.33
C GLY A 118 -15.92 3.43 0.16
N HIS A 119 -16.21 2.41 -0.65
CA HIS A 119 -17.56 1.91 -0.93
C HIS A 119 -18.52 3.00 -1.43
N SER A 120 -18.04 3.90 -2.27
CA SER A 120 -18.82 5.02 -2.82
C SER A 120 -19.11 4.85 -4.31
N ASN A 121 -19.13 3.63 -4.81
CA ASN A 121 -19.43 3.29 -6.21
C ASN A 121 -18.38 3.80 -7.22
N ILE A 122 -17.17 4.04 -6.78
CA ILE A 122 -16.06 4.34 -7.69
C ILE A 122 -15.56 3.01 -8.24
N LYS A 123 -15.73 2.81 -9.54
CA LYS A 123 -15.48 1.52 -10.21
C LYS A 123 -14.12 0.91 -9.90
N GLU A 124 -13.06 1.69 -10.04
CA GLU A 124 -11.71 1.15 -9.87
C GLU A 124 -11.35 0.94 -8.39
N ASN A 125 -11.91 1.73 -7.49
CA ASN A 125 -11.75 1.50 -6.06
C ASN A 125 -12.40 0.18 -5.65
N GLU A 126 -13.60 -0.08 -6.13
CA GLU A 126 -14.29 -1.35 -5.86
C GLU A 126 -13.55 -2.54 -6.47
N ARG A 127 -12.96 -2.35 -7.65
CA ARG A 127 -12.12 -3.40 -8.25
C ARG A 127 -10.91 -3.71 -7.39
N CYS A 128 -10.24 -2.70 -6.85
CA CYS A 128 -9.11 -2.89 -5.95
C CYS A 128 -9.52 -3.61 -4.66
N ASP A 129 -10.68 -3.27 -4.10
CA ASP A 129 -11.22 -3.95 -2.92
C ASP A 129 -11.42 -5.45 -3.21
N LYS A 130 -12.05 -5.77 -4.33
CA LYS A 130 -12.26 -7.16 -4.73
C LYS A 130 -10.95 -7.90 -4.93
N LEU A 131 -9.99 -7.29 -5.62
CA LEU A 131 -8.66 -7.88 -5.79
C LEU A 131 -7.98 -8.17 -4.45
N ALA A 132 -8.06 -7.22 -3.50
CA ALA A 132 -7.46 -7.36 -2.18
C ALA A 132 -8.11 -8.50 -1.38
N VAL A 133 -9.44 -8.54 -1.35
CA VAL A 133 -10.19 -9.56 -0.62
C VAL A 133 -9.95 -10.95 -1.22
N ASP A 134 -10.04 -11.07 -2.54
CA ASP A 134 -9.81 -12.34 -3.23
C ASP A 134 -8.37 -12.85 -2.99
N ALA A 135 -7.40 -11.94 -3.00
CA ALA A 135 -6.01 -12.31 -2.71
C ALA A 135 -5.83 -12.82 -1.28
N ALA A 136 -6.46 -12.14 -0.31
CA ALA A 136 -6.42 -12.56 1.10
C ALA A 136 -7.06 -13.94 1.32
N GLU A 137 -8.05 -14.28 0.52
CA GLU A 137 -8.77 -15.58 0.61
C GLU A 137 -8.13 -16.67 -0.25
N SER A 138 -7.13 -16.34 -1.04
CA SER A 138 -6.50 -17.32 -1.94
C SER A 138 -5.69 -18.36 -1.17
N SER A 139 -5.36 -19.45 -1.84
CA SER A 139 -4.47 -20.49 -1.30
C SER A 139 -3.00 -20.17 -1.47
N ASN A 140 -2.67 -19.12 -2.24
CA ASN A 140 -1.29 -18.77 -2.58
C ASN A 140 -0.84 -17.53 -1.79
N LEU A 141 -0.78 -17.69 -0.46
CA LEU A 141 -0.42 -16.60 0.44
C LEU A 141 1.09 -16.52 0.64
N LYS A 142 1.60 -15.30 0.60
CA LYS A 142 2.99 -14.99 0.92
C LYS A 142 3.14 -14.69 2.41
N LYS A 143 4.36 -14.56 2.86
CA LYS A 143 4.65 -14.15 4.22
C LYS A 143 5.05 -12.69 4.27
N ASP A 144 4.47 -11.95 5.19
CA ASP A 144 4.93 -10.60 5.52
C ASP A 144 6.07 -10.75 6.52
N ILE A 145 7.26 -11.01 6.00
CA ILE A 145 8.42 -11.49 6.78
C ILE A 145 8.79 -10.48 7.87
N TRP A 146 8.92 -9.22 7.55
CA TRP A 146 9.26 -8.21 8.54
C TRP A 146 8.25 -8.17 9.68
N TYR A 147 6.96 -8.17 9.33
CA TYR A 147 5.88 -8.08 10.30
C TYR A 147 5.86 -9.32 11.21
N GLU A 148 5.92 -10.51 10.64
CA GLU A 148 5.89 -11.75 11.40
C GLU A 148 7.10 -11.86 12.34
N ASN A 149 8.29 -11.48 11.88
CA ASN A 149 9.49 -11.48 12.70
C ASN A 149 9.40 -10.49 13.86
N ASN A 150 8.81 -9.31 13.64
CA ASN A 150 8.69 -8.31 14.70
C ASN A 150 7.63 -8.66 15.74
N ILE A 151 6.57 -9.35 15.34
CA ILE A 151 5.60 -9.91 16.31
C ILE A 151 6.25 -11.01 17.14
N ALA A 152 6.97 -11.95 16.50
CA ALA A 152 7.66 -13.01 17.21
C ALA A 152 8.65 -12.46 18.22
N ASN A 153 9.46 -11.46 17.82
CA ASN A 153 10.43 -10.81 18.71
C ASN A 153 9.76 -10.16 19.93
N LYS A 154 8.59 -9.56 19.75
CA LYS A 154 7.82 -8.99 20.87
C LYS A 154 7.33 -10.08 21.82
N ASN A 155 6.93 -11.23 21.30
CA ASN A 155 6.47 -12.36 22.11
C ASN A 155 7.63 -13.00 22.88
N ASP A 156 8.82 -12.99 22.32
CA ASP A 156 10.01 -13.57 22.94
C ASP A 156 10.57 -12.72 24.10
N LEU A 157 10.13 -11.50 24.25
CA LEU A 157 10.53 -10.61 25.33
C LEU A 157 9.85 -10.91 26.66
N PHE A 158 8.86 -11.76 26.66
CA PHE A 158 8.06 -12.13 27.83
C PHE A 158 7.83 -13.64 27.88
#